data_9b3d31feb7779cb12627dcf83d6359ca
#
_entry.id   9b3d31feb7779cb12627dcf83d6359ca
#
_cell.length_a   1.000
_cell.length_b   1.000
_cell.length_c   1.000
_cell.angle_alpha   90.00
_cell.angle_beta   90.00
_cell.angle_gamma   90.00
#
_symmetry.space_group_name_H-M   'P 1'
#
loop_
_entity.id
_entity.type
_entity.pdbx_description
1 polymer ?
#
loop_
_entity_poly.entity_id
_entity_poly.type
_entity_poly.pdbx_seq_one_letter_code
_entity_poly.pdbx_strand_id
1 'polypeptide(L)'
;MRLSERGLELLREFEGFRDRAYPDPGSRDGKPVTIGYGSTRWEDGTPIELGQTVTRERADEMLRREVAETEGAVDRLVTVPLSQSQFDALVSFAFNVGLGALTRSTLLRLLNAGDYAGAADQFLSWNKNDGAVVEGLTRRRQRERAMFTMPPGIDTSPKPVDPVDTRPNDAFAGFDLPPAPNLPPGKVFPSFPPAPQPTASKPMAPVLAALLPSLVSL
;
A
#
# COMPACT_ATOMS: atom_id res chain seq x y z
N MET A 1 6.60 -10.94 -9.16
CA MET A 1 7.29 -11.17 -7.86
C MET A 1 6.24 -11.53 -6.79
N ARG A 2 6.68 -11.95 -5.59
CA ARG A 2 5.80 -12.17 -4.43
C ARG A 2 6.34 -11.40 -3.24
N LEU A 3 5.45 -10.97 -2.35
CA LEU A 3 5.81 -10.31 -1.10
C LEU A 3 6.67 -11.24 -0.24
N SER A 4 7.82 -10.74 0.20
CA SER A 4 8.70 -11.49 1.12
C SER A 4 8.10 -11.53 2.53
N GLU A 5 8.66 -12.35 3.41
CA GLU A 5 8.27 -12.35 4.83
C GLU A 5 8.49 -10.97 5.48
N ARG A 6 9.56 -10.30 5.11
CA ARG A 6 9.85 -8.94 5.57
C ARG A 6 8.80 -7.93 5.10
N GLY A 7 8.34 -8.04 3.85
CA GLY A 7 7.24 -7.22 3.34
C GLY A 7 5.94 -7.49 4.09
N LEU A 8 5.68 -8.77 4.43
CA LEU A 8 4.53 -9.15 5.23
C LEU A 8 4.62 -8.63 6.67
N GLU A 9 5.80 -8.65 7.28
CA GLU A 9 6.04 -8.05 8.61
C GLU A 9 5.75 -6.55 8.60
N LEU A 10 6.17 -5.84 7.54
CA LEU A 10 5.85 -4.42 7.39
C LEU A 10 4.34 -4.18 7.33
N LEU A 11 3.60 -5.01 6.61
CA LEU A 11 2.14 -4.93 6.59
C LEU A 11 1.53 -5.21 7.97
N ARG A 12 1.95 -6.28 8.64
CA ARG A 12 1.48 -6.65 10.00
C ARG A 12 1.69 -5.51 11.01
N GLU A 13 2.84 -4.81 10.92
CA GLU A 13 3.17 -3.68 11.80
C GLU A 13 2.11 -2.56 11.70
N PHE A 14 1.66 -2.24 10.48
CA PHE A 14 0.76 -1.12 10.25
C PHE A 14 -0.72 -1.50 10.26
N GLU A 15 -1.06 -2.73 9.90
CA GLU A 15 -2.45 -3.18 9.90
C GLU A 15 -2.94 -3.52 11.30
N GLY A 16 -2.07 -4.00 12.18
CA GLY A 16 -2.40 -4.42 13.53
C GLY A 16 -3.25 -5.69 13.55
N PHE A 17 -3.01 -6.58 14.50
CA PHE A 17 -3.74 -7.85 14.63
C PHE A 17 -4.85 -7.76 15.67
N ARG A 18 -6.04 -8.27 15.31
CA ARG A 18 -7.15 -8.48 16.23
C ARG A 18 -7.71 -9.89 16.07
N ASP A 19 -7.65 -10.64 17.15
CA ASP A 19 -8.11 -12.04 17.21
C ASP A 19 -9.64 -12.17 17.21
N ARG A 20 -10.38 -11.09 17.55
CA ARG A 20 -11.83 -11.04 17.61
C ARG A 20 -12.40 -10.05 16.61
N ALA A 21 -13.50 -10.43 16.01
CA ALA A 21 -14.25 -9.58 15.09
C ALA A 21 -14.78 -8.33 15.82
N TYR A 22 -14.64 -7.18 15.19
CA TYR A 22 -15.06 -5.88 15.69
C TYR A 22 -15.75 -5.05 14.61
N PRO A 23 -16.68 -4.17 14.99
CA PRO A 23 -17.34 -3.29 14.03
C PRO A 23 -16.37 -2.23 13.53
N ASP A 24 -16.53 -1.80 12.27
CA ASP A 24 -15.75 -0.67 11.75
C ASP A 24 -16.09 0.61 12.55
N PRO A 25 -15.10 1.20 13.25
CA PRO A 25 -15.34 2.40 14.08
C PRO A 25 -15.73 3.65 13.28
N GLY A 26 -15.43 3.67 11.96
CA GLY A 26 -15.77 4.77 11.07
C GLY A 26 -17.19 4.69 10.50
N SER A 27 -17.87 3.56 10.68
CA SER A 27 -19.18 3.32 10.11
C SER A 27 -20.29 3.63 11.11
N ARG A 28 -21.39 4.20 10.61
CA ARG A 28 -22.56 4.53 11.45
C ARG A 28 -23.35 3.29 11.90
N ASP A 29 -23.28 2.21 11.12
CA ASP A 29 -23.99 0.95 11.38
C ASP A 29 -23.04 -0.17 11.86
N GLY A 30 -21.76 0.15 12.10
CA GLY A 30 -20.75 -0.82 12.53
C GLY A 30 -20.32 -1.80 11.44
N LYS A 31 -20.66 -1.56 10.17
CA LYS A 31 -20.30 -2.40 9.05
C LYS A 31 -19.27 -1.72 8.12
N PRO A 32 -18.38 -2.49 7.47
CA PRO A 32 -18.22 -3.93 7.64
C PRO A 32 -17.68 -4.32 9.01
N VAL A 33 -17.94 -5.55 9.46
CA VAL A 33 -17.25 -6.17 10.59
C VAL A 33 -15.90 -6.68 10.10
N THR A 34 -14.84 -6.43 10.87
CA THR A 34 -13.46 -6.75 10.51
C THR A 34 -12.83 -7.70 11.52
N ILE A 35 -11.83 -8.48 11.08
CA ILE A 35 -11.05 -9.40 11.93
C ILE A 35 -9.60 -9.50 11.42
N GLY A 36 -8.71 -10.03 12.22
CA GLY A 36 -7.31 -10.26 11.84
C GLY A 36 -6.58 -8.96 11.55
N TYR A 37 -6.10 -8.78 10.35
CA TYR A 37 -5.42 -7.58 9.85
C TYR A 37 -6.33 -6.65 9.05
N GLY A 38 -7.63 -6.66 9.35
CA GLY A 38 -8.59 -5.79 8.69
C GLY A 38 -9.45 -6.49 7.64
N SER A 39 -9.42 -7.82 7.58
CA SER A 39 -10.26 -8.61 6.67
C SER A 39 -11.74 -8.46 7.02
N THR A 40 -12.57 -8.31 6.00
CA THR A 40 -14.04 -8.16 6.14
C THR A 40 -14.81 -9.39 5.68
N ARG A 41 -14.11 -10.34 5.08
CA ARG A 41 -14.66 -11.60 4.57
C ARG A 41 -13.70 -12.75 4.86
N TRP A 42 -14.27 -13.93 5.02
CA TRP A 42 -13.52 -15.17 5.03
C TRP A 42 -13.04 -15.56 3.62
N GLU A 43 -12.23 -16.59 3.54
CA GLU A 43 -11.61 -17.07 2.30
C GLU A 43 -12.63 -17.57 1.26
N ASP A 44 -13.81 -17.98 1.72
CA ASP A 44 -14.94 -18.42 0.88
C ASP A 44 -15.85 -17.27 0.43
N GLY A 45 -15.49 -16.02 0.81
CA GLY A 45 -16.25 -14.81 0.49
C GLY A 45 -17.38 -14.50 1.46
N THR A 46 -17.64 -15.33 2.49
CA THR A 46 -18.65 -15.03 3.50
C THR A 46 -18.26 -13.84 4.36
N PRO A 47 -19.21 -12.96 4.73
CA PRO A 47 -18.91 -11.81 5.59
C PRO A 47 -18.43 -12.25 6.98
N ILE A 48 -17.55 -11.45 7.57
CA ILE A 48 -17.18 -11.60 8.99
C ILE A 48 -18.35 -11.11 9.86
N GLU A 49 -18.64 -11.83 10.93
CA GLU A 49 -19.70 -11.51 11.89
C GLU A 49 -19.13 -11.29 13.29
N LEU A 50 -19.81 -10.46 14.09
CA LEU A 50 -19.45 -10.21 15.47
C LEU A 50 -19.46 -11.52 16.28
N GLY A 51 -18.50 -11.67 17.19
CA GLY A 51 -18.34 -12.87 18.01
C GLY A 51 -17.40 -13.92 17.39
N GLN A 52 -17.06 -13.81 16.11
CA GLN A 52 -16.09 -14.69 15.47
C GLN A 52 -14.66 -14.38 15.92
N THR A 53 -13.80 -15.40 15.88
CA THR A 53 -12.39 -15.30 16.24
C THR A 53 -11.51 -15.87 15.13
N VAL A 54 -10.27 -15.42 15.08
CA VAL A 54 -9.26 -15.89 14.12
C VAL A 54 -7.92 -16.10 14.84
N THR A 55 -7.17 -17.14 14.46
CA THR A 55 -5.79 -17.29 14.89
C THR A 55 -4.88 -16.40 14.06
N ARG A 56 -3.68 -16.12 14.57
CA ARG A 56 -2.69 -15.30 13.87
C ARG A 56 -2.29 -15.94 12.53
N GLU A 57 -2.08 -17.23 12.52
CA GLU A 57 -1.69 -18.01 11.34
C GLU A 57 -2.75 -17.90 10.23
N ARG A 58 -4.01 -18.06 10.58
CA ARG A 58 -5.11 -17.91 9.62
C ARG A 58 -5.25 -16.46 9.12
N ALA A 59 -5.09 -15.48 10.02
CA ALA A 59 -5.10 -14.07 9.62
C ALA A 59 -3.93 -13.73 8.67
N ASP A 60 -2.76 -14.33 8.86
CA ASP A 60 -1.62 -14.20 7.96
C ASP A 60 -1.92 -14.77 6.57
N GLU A 61 -2.59 -15.93 6.50
CA GLU A 61 -3.03 -16.52 5.23
C GLU A 61 -4.06 -15.64 4.51
N MET A 62 -4.99 -15.07 5.26
CA MET A 62 -5.99 -14.11 4.72
C MET A 62 -5.29 -12.87 4.17
N LEU A 63 -4.35 -12.27 4.93
CA LEU A 63 -3.58 -11.11 4.49
C LEU A 63 -2.79 -11.40 3.21
N ARG A 64 -2.12 -12.56 3.12
CA ARG A 64 -1.39 -12.96 1.90
C ARG A 64 -2.29 -13.07 0.68
N ARG A 65 -3.52 -13.54 0.84
CA ARG A 65 -4.50 -13.61 -0.26
C ARG A 65 -4.96 -12.21 -0.69
N GLU A 66 -5.26 -11.34 0.27
CA GLU A 66 -5.69 -9.96 0.00
C GLU A 66 -4.61 -9.15 -0.72
N VAL A 67 -3.35 -9.40 -0.37
CA VAL A 67 -2.20 -8.73 -0.99
C VAL A 67 -1.91 -9.22 -2.41
N ALA A 68 -2.33 -10.45 -2.78
CA ALA A 68 -2.00 -11.07 -4.06
C ALA A 68 -2.45 -10.24 -5.29
N GLU A 69 -3.59 -9.56 -5.20
CA GLU A 69 -4.03 -8.64 -6.26
C GLU A 69 -3.09 -7.45 -6.41
N THR A 70 -2.67 -6.88 -5.26
CA THR A 70 -1.73 -5.76 -5.23
C THR A 70 -0.36 -6.15 -5.78
N GLU A 71 0.14 -7.34 -5.43
CA GLU A 71 1.39 -7.90 -5.99
C GLU A 71 1.33 -7.97 -7.52
N GLY A 72 0.26 -8.58 -8.04
CA GLY A 72 0.07 -8.68 -9.49
C GLY A 72 -0.09 -7.33 -10.19
N ALA A 73 -0.68 -6.34 -9.53
CA ALA A 73 -0.79 -4.99 -10.07
C ALA A 73 0.56 -4.26 -10.08
N VAL A 74 1.36 -4.36 -9.01
CA VAL A 74 2.71 -3.79 -8.97
C VAL A 74 3.58 -4.39 -10.07
N ASP A 75 3.56 -5.72 -10.26
CA ASP A 75 4.29 -6.39 -11.34
C ASP A 75 3.90 -5.88 -12.74
N ARG A 76 2.64 -5.53 -12.96
CA ARG A 76 2.18 -5.01 -14.26
C ARG A 76 2.47 -3.52 -14.45
N LEU A 77 2.44 -2.72 -13.38
CA LEU A 77 2.57 -1.27 -13.45
C LEU A 77 4.02 -0.80 -13.49
N VAL A 78 4.95 -1.57 -12.90
CA VAL A 78 6.37 -1.22 -12.88
C VAL A 78 7.07 -1.85 -14.09
N THR A 79 7.73 -1.02 -14.88
CA THR A 79 8.37 -1.44 -16.13
C THR A 79 9.90 -1.52 -16.04
N VAL A 80 10.46 -1.23 -14.87
CA VAL A 80 11.90 -1.28 -14.58
C VAL A 80 12.22 -2.39 -13.59
N PRO A 81 13.45 -2.91 -13.54
CA PRO A 81 13.83 -3.95 -12.57
C PRO A 81 13.66 -3.49 -11.13
N LEU A 82 13.17 -4.37 -10.28
CA LEU A 82 13.04 -4.14 -8.84
C LEU A 82 13.86 -5.14 -8.03
N SER A 83 14.49 -4.69 -6.95
CA SER A 83 14.92 -5.57 -5.88
C SER A 83 13.71 -6.08 -5.09
N GLN A 84 13.88 -7.14 -4.30
CA GLN A 84 12.82 -7.64 -3.43
C GLN A 84 12.34 -6.56 -2.45
N SER A 85 13.25 -5.81 -1.84
CA SER A 85 12.90 -4.74 -0.90
C SER A 85 12.13 -3.59 -1.56
N GLN A 86 12.45 -3.27 -2.81
CA GLN A 86 11.70 -2.27 -3.59
C GLN A 86 10.28 -2.76 -3.90
N PHE A 87 10.16 -4.02 -4.31
CA PHE A 87 8.86 -4.62 -4.56
C PHE A 87 8.00 -4.64 -3.29
N ASP A 88 8.55 -5.11 -2.16
CA ASP A 88 7.85 -5.17 -0.88
C ASP A 88 7.35 -3.80 -0.42
N ALA A 89 8.19 -2.77 -0.55
CA ALA A 89 7.82 -1.40 -0.21
C ALA A 89 6.67 -0.86 -1.08
N LEU A 90 6.72 -1.14 -2.39
CA LEU A 90 5.68 -0.73 -3.34
C LEU A 90 4.35 -1.46 -3.08
N VAL A 91 4.41 -2.75 -2.76
CA VAL A 91 3.22 -3.52 -2.40
C VAL A 91 2.60 -2.97 -1.11
N SER A 92 3.41 -2.71 -0.05
CA SER A 92 2.91 -2.08 1.17
C SER A 92 2.27 -0.72 0.92
N PHE A 93 2.92 0.11 0.12
CA PHE A 93 2.40 1.42 -0.27
C PHE A 93 1.07 1.29 -1.03
N ALA A 94 1.05 0.49 -2.09
CA ALA A 94 -0.14 0.30 -2.93
C ALA A 94 -1.31 -0.32 -2.16
N PHE A 95 -1.04 -1.27 -1.27
CA PHE A 95 -2.05 -1.86 -0.39
C PHE A 95 -2.70 -0.83 0.53
N ASN A 96 -1.95 0.19 0.98
CA ASN A 96 -2.47 1.25 1.83
C ASN A 96 -3.19 2.36 1.06
N VAL A 97 -2.59 2.90 -0.02
CA VAL A 97 -3.16 4.05 -0.73
C VAL A 97 -4.14 3.67 -1.84
N GLY A 98 -4.14 2.39 -2.23
CA GLY A 98 -4.95 1.84 -3.32
C GLY A 98 -4.26 1.91 -4.69
N LEU A 99 -4.56 0.94 -5.54
CA LEU A 99 -3.97 0.78 -6.88
C LEU A 99 -4.21 2.00 -7.78
N GLY A 100 -5.40 2.61 -7.69
CA GLY A 100 -5.71 3.81 -8.46
C GLY A 100 -4.84 5.01 -8.10
N ALA A 101 -4.46 5.14 -6.82
CA ALA A 101 -3.55 6.19 -6.36
C ALA A 101 -2.13 5.92 -6.84
N LEU A 102 -1.64 4.68 -6.71
CA LEU A 102 -0.32 4.28 -7.21
C LEU A 102 -0.21 4.57 -8.72
N THR A 103 -1.19 4.16 -9.52
CA THR A 103 -1.17 4.32 -10.99
C THR A 103 -1.00 5.78 -11.42
N ARG A 104 -1.57 6.72 -10.67
CA ARG A 104 -1.50 8.15 -10.98
C ARG A 104 -0.39 8.88 -10.23
N SER A 105 0.42 8.16 -9.44
CA SER A 105 1.43 8.78 -8.57
C SER A 105 2.65 9.27 -9.34
N THR A 106 3.24 10.35 -8.84
CA THR A 106 4.58 10.79 -9.28
C THR A 106 5.63 9.73 -8.94
N LEU A 107 5.43 8.97 -7.85
CA LEU A 107 6.29 7.86 -7.47
C LEU A 107 6.45 6.86 -8.61
N LEU A 108 5.34 6.33 -9.13
CA LEU A 108 5.37 5.34 -10.22
C LEU A 108 5.95 5.93 -11.50
N ARG A 109 5.63 7.17 -11.82
CA ARG A 109 6.17 7.84 -13.00
C ARG A 109 7.69 8.00 -12.95
N LEU A 110 8.25 8.44 -11.81
CA LEU A 110 9.70 8.57 -11.60
C LEU A 110 10.38 7.20 -11.64
N LEU A 111 9.81 6.21 -10.96
CA LEU A 111 10.33 4.85 -10.94
C LEU A 111 10.44 4.27 -12.36
N ASN A 112 9.38 4.37 -13.15
CA ASN A 112 9.36 3.87 -14.53
C ASN A 112 10.27 4.66 -15.49
N ALA A 113 10.68 5.88 -15.09
CA ALA A 113 11.73 6.63 -15.80
C ALA A 113 13.15 6.24 -15.33
N GLY A 114 13.29 5.27 -14.40
CA GLY A 114 14.57 4.85 -13.84
C GLY A 114 15.10 5.72 -12.70
N ASP A 115 14.34 6.72 -12.27
CA ASP A 115 14.69 7.58 -11.12
C ASP A 115 14.22 6.94 -9.81
N TYR A 116 14.99 5.97 -9.32
CA TYR A 116 14.71 5.27 -8.06
C TYR A 116 14.85 6.19 -6.84
N ALA A 117 15.77 7.13 -6.87
CA ALA A 117 15.98 8.07 -5.78
C ALA A 117 14.81 9.04 -5.66
N GLY A 118 14.40 9.64 -6.76
CA GLY A 118 13.22 10.51 -6.81
C GLY A 118 11.95 9.77 -6.44
N ALA A 119 11.79 8.51 -6.88
CA ALA A 119 10.66 7.67 -6.49
C ALA A 119 10.63 7.41 -4.98
N ALA A 120 11.80 7.13 -4.36
CA ALA A 120 11.92 6.92 -2.92
C ALA A 120 11.45 8.15 -2.13
N ASP A 121 11.81 9.35 -2.55
CA ASP A 121 11.42 10.58 -1.86
C ASP A 121 9.91 10.85 -1.94
N GLN A 122 9.24 10.36 -3.00
CA GLN A 122 7.80 10.52 -3.17
C GLN A 122 6.97 9.76 -2.13
N PHE A 123 7.47 8.71 -1.49
CA PHE A 123 6.75 8.07 -0.40
C PHE A 123 6.34 9.08 0.66
N LEU A 124 7.23 9.98 1.04
CA LEU A 124 7.02 10.95 2.14
C LEU A 124 5.89 11.95 1.87
N SER A 125 5.51 12.14 0.60
CA SER A 125 4.42 13.03 0.22
C SER A 125 3.02 12.48 0.54
N TRP A 126 2.92 11.17 0.89
CA TRP A 126 1.66 10.46 1.12
C TRP A 126 1.31 10.29 2.60
N ASN A 127 1.52 11.33 3.39
CA ASN A 127 1.34 11.31 4.84
C ASN A 127 0.16 12.16 5.34
N LYS A 128 -0.76 12.56 4.43
CA LYS A 128 -1.90 13.43 4.76
C LYS A 128 -3.22 12.68 4.65
N ASN A 129 -4.17 13.06 5.53
CA ASN A 129 -5.58 12.72 5.41
C ASN A 129 -6.38 14.03 5.53
N ASP A 130 -7.31 14.28 4.60
CA ASP A 130 -8.09 15.53 4.52
C ASP A 130 -7.24 16.81 4.64
N GLY A 131 -6.05 16.78 4.02
CA GLY A 131 -5.09 17.90 4.02
C GLY A 131 -4.23 18.01 5.27
N ALA A 132 -4.55 17.32 6.36
CA ALA A 132 -3.78 17.31 7.59
C ALA A 132 -2.73 16.19 7.59
N VAL A 133 -1.53 16.48 8.14
CA VAL A 133 -0.49 15.46 8.33
C VAL A 133 -0.92 14.51 9.44
N VAL A 134 -0.82 13.19 9.18
CA VAL A 134 -1.09 12.12 10.14
C VAL A 134 0.21 11.44 10.50
N GLU A 135 0.53 11.42 11.80
CA GLU A 135 1.79 10.85 12.29
C GLU A 135 1.96 9.37 11.93
N GLY A 136 0.90 8.58 12.07
CA GLY A 136 0.91 7.16 11.69
C GLY A 136 1.24 6.95 10.20
N LEU A 137 0.68 7.79 9.31
CA LEU A 137 1.01 7.76 7.88
C LEU A 137 2.45 8.21 7.65
N THR A 138 2.93 9.23 8.35
CA THR A 138 4.32 9.69 8.24
C THR A 138 5.29 8.57 8.58
N ARG A 139 5.06 7.85 9.69
CA ARG A 139 5.87 6.71 10.12
C ARG A 139 5.82 5.57 9.09
N ARG A 140 4.64 5.24 8.56
CA ARG A 140 4.49 4.23 7.52
C ARG A 140 5.29 4.58 6.27
N ARG A 141 5.18 5.79 5.76
CA ARG A 141 5.93 6.27 4.59
C ARG A 141 7.44 6.24 4.80
N GLN A 142 7.91 6.59 5.99
CA GLN A 142 9.34 6.51 6.35
C GLN A 142 9.84 5.06 6.33
N ARG A 143 9.06 4.11 6.87
CA ARG A 143 9.40 2.68 6.85
C ARG A 143 9.41 2.11 5.44
N GLU A 144 8.42 2.44 4.63
CA GLU A 144 8.35 2.03 3.22
C GLU A 144 9.52 2.61 2.41
N ARG A 145 9.83 3.91 2.58
CA ARG A 145 11.00 4.53 1.96
C ARG A 145 12.31 3.85 2.38
N ALA A 146 12.49 3.59 3.67
CA ALA A 146 13.68 2.91 4.17
C ALA A 146 13.85 1.51 3.58
N MET A 147 12.76 0.76 3.45
CA MET A 147 12.76 -0.55 2.79
C MET A 147 13.08 -0.42 1.29
N PHE A 148 12.50 0.56 0.59
CA PHE A 148 12.73 0.79 -0.83
C PHE A 148 14.18 1.15 -1.15
N THR A 149 14.85 1.89 -0.28
CA THR A 149 16.25 2.33 -0.45
C THR A 149 17.29 1.33 0.07
N MET A 150 16.84 0.16 0.54
CA MET A 150 17.74 -0.85 1.08
C MET A 150 18.64 -1.43 -0.01
N PRO A 151 19.95 -1.54 0.22
CA PRO A 151 20.87 -2.17 -0.73
C PRO A 151 20.45 -3.62 -1.04
N PRO A 152 20.54 -4.07 -2.29
CA PRO A 152 20.27 -5.45 -2.64
C PRO A 152 21.26 -6.39 -1.91
N GLY A 153 20.76 -7.51 -1.42
CA GLY A 153 21.59 -8.54 -0.76
C GLY A 153 21.69 -8.43 0.76
N ILE A 154 21.12 -7.41 1.39
CA ILE A 154 20.93 -7.41 2.85
C ILE A 154 19.61 -8.15 3.14
N ASP A 155 19.66 -9.48 3.09
CA ASP A 155 18.60 -10.31 3.65
C ASP A 155 18.74 -10.32 5.17
N THR A 156 18.06 -9.38 5.82
CA THR A 156 17.89 -9.37 7.28
C THR A 156 16.54 -10.00 7.67
N SER A 157 16.03 -10.92 6.85
CA SER A 157 14.91 -11.77 7.29
C SER A 157 15.32 -12.43 8.60
N PRO A 158 14.53 -12.32 9.67
CA PRO A 158 14.82 -13.09 10.87
C PRO A 158 14.88 -14.57 10.44
N LYS A 159 15.97 -15.26 10.76
CA LYS A 159 16.04 -16.71 10.59
C LYS A 159 14.80 -17.30 11.20
N PRO A 160 14.17 -18.32 10.59
CA PRO A 160 13.13 -19.07 11.24
C PRO A 160 13.66 -19.48 12.62
N VAL A 161 13.11 -18.92 13.67
CA VAL A 161 13.39 -19.40 15.04
C VAL A 161 12.67 -20.72 15.15
N ASP A 162 13.44 -21.78 15.33
CA ASP A 162 12.90 -23.09 15.67
C ASP A 162 11.90 -22.94 16.84
N PRO A 163 10.76 -23.64 16.83
CA PRO A 163 9.72 -23.47 17.83
C PRO A 163 10.12 -24.15 19.16
N VAL A 164 11.14 -23.64 19.83
CA VAL A 164 11.43 -24.00 21.24
C VAL A 164 12.25 -22.90 21.90
N ASP A 165 11.65 -21.92 22.49
CA ASP A 165 11.95 -21.45 23.84
C ASP A 165 10.87 -20.47 24.32
N THR A 166 10.02 -20.90 25.21
CA THR A 166 8.98 -20.07 25.85
C THR A 166 9.54 -19.21 26.99
N ARG A 167 10.78 -18.76 26.91
CA ARG A 167 11.31 -17.77 27.83
C ARG A 167 11.10 -16.37 27.30
N PRO A 168 10.65 -15.41 28.14
CA PRO A 168 10.61 -14.01 27.71
C PRO A 168 12.02 -13.58 27.29
N ASN A 169 12.14 -13.10 26.08
CA ASN A 169 13.42 -12.65 25.54
C ASN A 169 13.76 -11.29 26.13
N ASP A 170 14.64 -11.26 27.15
CA ASP A 170 15.15 -10.03 27.78
C ASP A 170 16.10 -9.21 26.88
N ALA A 171 16.19 -9.52 25.58
CA ALA A 171 17.10 -8.85 24.66
C ALA A 171 16.67 -7.42 24.26
N PHE A 172 15.53 -6.93 24.72
CA PHE A 172 15.08 -5.55 24.53
C PHE A 172 14.96 -4.73 25.83
N ALA A 173 15.53 -5.22 26.94
CA ALA A 173 15.66 -4.44 28.16
C ALA A 173 16.69 -3.33 27.96
N GLY A 174 16.25 -2.16 27.51
CA GLY A 174 17.13 -0.98 27.37
C GLY A 174 16.68 0.07 26.36
N PHE A 175 15.66 -0.18 25.57
CA PHE A 175 15.06 0.86 24.76
C PHE A 175 13.66 1.19 25.29
N ASP A 176 13.59 2.26 26.10
CA ASP A 176 12.34 2.92 26.45
C ASP A 176 11.70 3.49 25.16
N LEU A 177 11.03 2.66 24.42
CA LEU A 177 10.09 3.13 23.40
C LEU A 177 8.85 3.63 24.15
N PRO A 178 8.45 4.89 23.97
CA PRO A 178 7.18 5.35 24.52
C PRO A 178 6.07 4.41 24.03
N PRO A 179 5.05 4.14 24.88
CA PRO A 179 3.93 3.29 24.49
C PRO A 179 3.33 3.80 23.19
N ALA A 180 3.11 2.88 22.25
CA ALA A 180 2.46 3.22 20.99
C ALA A 180 1.20 4.03 21.27
N PRO A 181 1.02 5.23 20.69
CA PRO A 181 -0.21 5.96 20.86
C PRO A 181 -1.35 5.05 20.42
N ASN A 182 -2.41 4.99 21.24
CA ASN A 182 -3.65 4.32 20.90
C ASN A 182 -4.18 4.94 19.59
N LEU A 183 -3.77 4.38 18.46
CA LEU A 183 -4.42 4.68 17.20
C LEU A 183 -5.82 4.11 17.29
N PRO A 184 -6.86 4.89 17.00
CA PRO A 184 -8.21 4.38 16.98
C PRO A 184 -8.26 3.20 16.00
N PRO A 185 -8.83 2.06 16.39
CA PRO A 185 -8.99 0.93 15.52
C PRO A 185 -10.02 1.27 14.46
N GLY A 186 -9.65 1.18 13.22
CA GLY A 186 -10.56 1.35 12.10
C GLY A 186 -9.88 2.10 10.98
N LYS A 187 -9.54 1.36 9.94
CA LYS A 187 -9.26 1.96 8.66
C LYS A 187 -10.56 2.51 8.09
N VAL A 188 -10.81 3.80 8.30
CA VAL A 188 -11.57 4.55 7.32
C VAL A 188 -10.58 4.86 6.20
N PHE A 189 -10.61 4.09 5.13
CA PHE A 189 -10.09 4.62 3.88
C PHE A 189 -11.04 5.76 3.51
N PRO A 190 -10.62 7.03 3.58
CA PRO A 190 -11.45 8.07 3.03
C PRO A 190 -11.68 7.69 1.58
N SER A 191 -12.95 7.61 1.18
CA SER A 191 -13.31 7.58 -0.22
C SER A 191 -12.70 8.85 -0.80
N PHE A 192 -11.56 8.72 -1.45
CA PHE A 192 -10.99 9.83 -2.19
C PHE A 192 -12.05 10.31 -3.18
N PRO A 193 -12.35 11.59 -3.23
CA PRO A 193 -13.25 12.10 -4.23
C PRO A 193 -12.79 11.56 -5.59
N PRO A 194 -13.72 11.13 -6.47
CA PRO A 194 -13.34 10.65 -7.79
C PRO A 194 -12.41 11.69 -8.42
N ALA A 195 -11.30 11.21 -9.00
CA ALA A 195 -10.37 12.07 -9.70
C ALA A 195 -11.16 12.99 -10.62
N PRO A 196 -10.80 14.29 -10.75
CA PRO A 196 -11.45 15.17 -11.69
C PRO A 196 -11.45 14.47 -13.04
N GLN A 197 -12.63 14.25 -13.62
CA GLN A 197 -12.79 13.70 -14.95
C GLN A 197 -11.91 14.51 -15.89
N PRO A 198 -11.14 13.88 -16.79
CA PRO A 198 -10.41 14.63 -17.79
C PRO A 198 -11.45 15.49 -18.50
N THR A 199 -11.31 16.82 -18.38
CA THR A 199 -12.11 17.77 -19.15
C THR A 199 -11.95 17.36 -20.60
N ALA A 200 -13.05 17.02 -21.24
CA ALA A 200 -13.08 16.67 -22.64
C ALA A 200 -12.27 17.73 -23.40
N SER A 201 -11.17 17.30 -23.99
CA SER A 201 -10.37 18.14 -24.86
C SER A 201 -11.31 18.69 -25.92
N LYS A 202 -11.41 20.02 -26.00
CA LYS A 202 -12.10 20.70 -27.07
C LYS A 202 -11.67 20.06 -28.40
N PRO A 203 -12.61 19.70 -29.29
CA PRO A 203 -12.23 19.21 -30.60
C PRO A 203 -11.41 20.30 -31.29
N MET A 204 -10.20 19.97 -31.74
CA MET A 204 -9.40 20.80 -32.59
C MET A 204 -10.23 21.06 -33.87
N ALA A 205 -10.49 22.33 -34.14
CA ALA A 205 -11.08 22.74 -35.41
C ALA A 205 -10.20 22.24 -36.57
N PRO A 206 -10.80 21.79 -37.69
CA PRO A 206 -10.02 21.36 -38.82
C PRO A 206 -9.25 22.54 -39.39
N VAL A 207 -7.94 22.40 -39.51
CA VAL A 207 -7.09 23.34 -40.24
C VAL A 207 -7.53 23.32 -41.70
N LEU A 208 -8.15 24.37 -42.17
CA LEU A 208 -8.56 24.56 -43.56
C LEU A 208 -7.29 24.61 -44.41
N ALA A 209 -7.04 23.55 -45.19
CA ALA A 209 -5.97 23.53 -46.17
C ALA A 209 -6.27 24.60 -47.23
N ALA A 210 -5.47 25.65 -47.23
CA ALA A 210 -5.53 26.70 -48.26
C ALA A 210 -5.13 26.10 -49.62
N LEU A 211 -6.06 26.02 -50.54
CA LEU A 211 -5.87 25.70 -51.97
C LEU A 211 -4.99 26.77 -52.59
N LEU A 212 -3.83 26.40 -53.10
CA LEU A 212 -3.06 27.18 -54.02
C LEU A 212 -3.70 27.07 -55.42
N PRO A 213 -3.92 28.15 -56.15
CA PRO A 213 -4.41 28.07 -57.50
C PRO A 213 -3.26 27.70 -58.47
N SER A 214 -3.51 26.69 -59.28
CA SER A 214 -2.68 26.34 -60.44
C SER A 214 -2.64 27.44 -61.47
N LEU A 215 -1.49 28.00 -61.74
CA LEU A 215 -1.23 28.81 -62.95
C LEU A 215 -0.97 27.86 -64.10
N VAL A 216 -1.90 27.75 -65.01
CA VAL A 216 -1.71 27.27 -66.38
C VAL A 216 -1.46 28.53 -67.26
N SER A 217 -0.35 28.56 -67.95
CA SER A 217 -0.11 29.46 -69.12
C SER A 217 0.45 28.64 -70.26
N LEU A 218 -0.26 28.68 -71.34
CA LEU A 218 0.07 28.68 -72.75
C LEU A 218 1.45 28.11 -73.14
#